data_b9d8eaf6c0be3e50546301f60b888c70
#
_entry.id   b9d8eaf6c0be3e50546301f60b888c70
#
_cell.length_a   1.000
_cell.length_b   1.000
_cell.length_c   1.000
_cell.angle_alpha   90.00
_cell.angle_beta   90.00
_cell.angle_gamma   90.00
#
_symmetry.space_group_name_H-M   'P 1'
#
loop_
_entity.id
_entity.type
_entity.pdbx_description
1 polymer ?
#
loop_
_entity_poly.entity_id
_entity_poly.type
_entity_poly.pdbx_seq_one_letter_code
_entity_poly.pdbx_strand_id
1 'polypeptide(L)'
;MLLKKAAERDWKPAGPEGVERSLFRNNDTGGRSSVVRLKQGARVPRHAHHGNEEVVVLEGIVTIGGVEMREGDYLYTEAGEEHDVVGVTDAVIFVSSQKATPAVE
;
A
#
# COMPACT_ATOMS: atom_id res chain seq x y z
N MET A 1 13.25 -20.46 0.04
CA MET A 1 12.45 -19.41 -0.63
C MET A 1 11.05 -19.37 -0.05
N LEU A 2 10.38 -18.24 -0.16
CA LEU A 2 8.99 -18.05 0.27
C LEU A 2 8.11 -17.85 -0.97
N LEU A 3 7.03 -18.63 -1.07
CA LEU A 3 6.06 -18.50 -2.16
C LEU A 3 4.69 -18.19 -1.59
N LYS A 4 4.05 -17.16 -2.13
CA LYS A 4 2.66 -16.76 -1.80
C LYS A 4 1.86 -16.66 -3.09
N LYS A 5 0.96 -17.60 -3.33
CA LYS A 5 0.09 -17.56 -4.51
C LYS A 5 -1.08 -16.60 -4.28
N ALA A 6 -1.55 -15.95 -5.34
CA ALA A 6 -2.64 -14.99 -5.25
C ALA A 6 -3.92 -15.60 -4.63
N ALA A 7 -4.23 -16.87 -4.96
CA ALA A 7 -5.39 -17.56 -4.41
C ALA A 7 -5.28 -17.84 -2.91
N GLU A 8 -4.08 -17.73 -2.33
CA GLU A 8 -3.81 -17.99 -0.92
C GLU A 8 -3.71 -16.71 -0.08
N ARG A 9 -3.99 -15.55 -0.67
CA ARG A 9 -3.94 -14.28 0.04
C ARG A 9 -4.95 -14.26 1.18
N ASP A 10 -4.48 -13.87 2.36
CA ASP A 10 -5.28 -13.74 3.58
C ASP A 10 -5.55 -12.25 3.83
N TRP A 11 -6.71 -11.79 3.37
CA TRP A 11 -7.10 -10.38 3.45
C TRP A 11 -7.62 -10.04 4.84
N LYS A 12 -7.00 -9.06 5.47
CA LYS A 12 -7.37 -8.57 6.80
C LYS A 12 -7.61 -7.07 6.77
N PRO A 13 -8.51 -6.56 7.61
CA PRO A 13 -8.69 -5.11 7.72
C PRO A 13 -7.37 -4.40 8.01
N ALA A 14 -7.13 -3.30 7.33
CA ALA A 14 -5.85 -2.56 7.39
C ALA A 14 -6.10 -1.06 7.63
N GLY A 15 -7.00 -0.73 8.56
CA GLY A 15 -7.33 0.63 8.91
C GLY A 15 -8.80 0.95 8.59
N PRO A 16 -9.10 2.04 7.84
CA PRO A 16 -10.47 2.43 7.55
C PRO A 16 -11.25 1.38 6.77
N GLU A 17 -12.57 1.50 6.83
CA GLU A 17 -13.46 0.65 6.03
C GLU A 17 -13.07 0.69 4.55
N GLY A 18 -13.09 -0.48 3.92
CA GLY A 18 -12.75 -0.63 2.51
C GLY A 18 -11.27 -0.79 2.22
N VAL A 19 -10.41 -0.80 3.24
CA VAL A 19 -8.98 -1.03 3.09
C VAL A 19 -8.60 -2.35 3.75
N GLU A 20 -8.01 -3.24 2.97
CA GLU A 20 -7.54 -4.54 3.45
C GLU A 20 -6.12 -4.80 2.98
N ARG A 21 -5.39 -5.61 3.73
CA ARG A 21 -4.00 -5.98 3.43
C ARG A 21 -3.84 -7.48 3.50
N SER A 22 -3.04 -8.02 2.58
CA SER A 22 -2.52 -9.37 2.68
C SER A 22 -0.99 -9.30 2.78
N LEU A 23 -0.45 -9.77 3.89
CA LEU A 23 0.99 -9.71 4.17
C LEU A 23 1.73 -10.76 3.36
N PHE A 24 2.83 -10.36 2.71
CA PHE A 24 3.79 -11.32 2.14
C PHE A 24 4.87 -11.67 3.16
N ARG A 25 5.57 -10.66 3.68
CA ARG A 25 6.59 -10.87 4.71
C ARG A 25 6.93 -9.58 5.43
N ASN A 26 7.34 -9.71 6.68
CA ASN A 26 8.02 -8.64 7.39
C ASN A 26 9.50 -8.67 7.05
N ASN A 27 10.16 -7.51 7.00
CA ASN A 27 11.60 -7.41 6.86
C ASN A 27 12.25 -7.20 8.25
N ASP A 28 13.58 -7.11 8.28
CA ASP A 28 14.35 -7.02 9.53
C ASP A 28 14.41 -5.60 10.10
N THR A 29 13.91 -4.60 9.38
CA THR A 29 14.01 -3.19 9.75
C THR A 29 12.69 -2.57 10.20
N GLY A 30 11.67 -3.39 10.42
CA GLY A 30 10.34 -2.96 10.89
C GLY A 30 9.34 -2.64 9.78
N GLY A 31 9.73 -2.80 8.52
CA GLY A 31 8.84 -2.69 7.38
C GLY A 31 8.34 -4.05 6.89
N ARG A 32 7.64 -4.02 5.75
CA ARG A 32 7.02 -5.23 5.19
C ARG A 32 6.74 -5.09 3.71
N SER A 33 6.52 -6.24 3.07
CA SER A 33 6.00 -6.31 1.71
C SER A 33 4.60 -6.93 1.78
N SER A 34 3.65 -6.29 1.12
CA SER A 34 2.25 -6.71 1.15
C SER A 34 1.52 -6.25 -0.11
N VAL A 35 0.31 -6.77 -0.29
CA VAL A 35 -0.67 -6.17 -1.20
C VAL A 35 -1.76 -5.53 -0.37
N VAL A 36 -2.24 -4.39 -0.84
CA VAL A 36 -3.33 -3.64 -0.24
C VAL A 36 -4.42 -3.50 -1.29
N ARG A 37 -5.65 -3.80 -0.90
CA ARG A 37 -6.80 -3.55 -1.77
C ARG A 37 -7.68 -2.48 -1.15
N LEU A 38 -8.17 -1.60 -2.02
CA LEU A 38 -9.06 -0.51 -1.65
C LEU A 38 -10.34 -0.62 -2.45
N LYS A 39 -11.47 -0.49 -1.78
CA LYS A 39 -12.74 -0.27 -2.47
C LYS A 39 -12.79 1.14 -3.01
N GLN A 40 -13.55 1.37 -4.06
CA GLN A 40 -13.78 2.71 -4.60
C GLN A 40 -14.17 3.67 -3.48
N GLY A 41 -13.48 4.80 -3.38
CA GLY A 41 -13.69 5.81 -2.36
C GLY A 41 -13.00 5.55 -1.02
N ALA A 42 -12.44 4.36 -0.81
CA ALA A 42 -11.69 4.08 0.42
C ALA A 42 -10.38 4.87 0.45
N ARG A 43 -9.96 5.25 1.64
CA ARG A 43 -8.77 6.07 1.82
C ARG A 43 -7.87 5.50 2.90
N VAL A 44 -6.58 5.36 2.58
CA VAL A 44 -5.54 5.19 3.59
C VAL A 44 -5.17 6.59 4.09
N PRO A 45 -5.29 6.88 5.39
CA PRO A 45 -4.96 8.20 5.92
C PRO A 45 -3.53 8.62 5.58
N ARG A 46 -3.29 9.93 5.57
CA ARG A 46 -1.93 10.43 5.37
C ARG A 46 -1.00 9.82 6.42
N HIS A 47 0.13 9.30 5.98
CA HIS A 47 1.10 8.60 6.79
C HIS A 47 2.51 9.06 6.47
N ALA A 48 3.39 8.95 7.46
CA ALA A 48 4.79 9.32 7.35
C ALA A 48 5.62 8.12 6.91
N HIS A 49 6.68 8.38 6.18
CA HIS A 49 7.63 7.37 5.73
C HIS A 49 8.94 7.53 6.51
N HIS A 50 9.22 6.60 7.42
CA HIS A 50 10.46 6.57 8.18
C HIS A 50 11.59 5.88 7.43
N GLY A 51 11.27 5.13 6.39
CA GLY A 51 12.17 4.52 5.42
C GLY A 51 11.59 4.65 4.02
N ASN A 52 12.32 4.18 3.03
CA ASN A 52 11.85 4.24 1.65
C ASN A 52 10.73 3.22 1.41
N GLU A 53 9.85 3.54 0.48
CA GLU A 53 8.71 2.69 0.12
C GLU A 53 8.56 2.61 -1.39
N GLU A 54 8.25 1.42 -1.89
CA GLU A 54 7.92 1.19 -3.29
C GLU A 54 6.47 0.76 -3.42
N VAL A 55 5.78 1.29 -4.41
CA VAL A 55 4.40 0.93 -4.75
C VAL A 55 4.29 0.64 -6.24
N VAL A 56 3.61 -0.47 -6.56
CA VAL A 56 3.21 -0.78 -7.94
C VAL A 56 1.70 -0.98 -7.94
N VAL A 57 0.99 -0.30 -8.83
CA VAL A 57 -0.44 -0.53 -9.02
C VAL A 57 -0.62 -1.82 -9.82
N LEU A 58 -1.31 -2.79 -9.23
CA LEU A 58 -1.59 -4.08 -9.86
C LEU A 58 -2.92 -4.08 -10.60
N GLU A 59 -3.94 -3.43 -10.03
CA GLU A 59 -5.28 -3.35 -10.60
C GLU A 59 -5.92 -2.02 -10.21
N GLY A 60 -6.72 -1.47 -11.12
CA GLY A 60 -7.53 -0.28 -10.87
C GLY A 60 -6.74 1.02 -10.89
N ILE A 61 -7.34 2.05 -10.28
CA ILE A 61 -6.83 3.42 -10.28
C ILE A 61 -6.83 3.94 -8.85
N VAL A 62 -5.70 4.51 -8.43
CA VAL A 62 -5.54 5.17 -7.13
C VAL A 62 -4.97 6.56 -7.32
N THR A 63 -5.16 7.43 -6.32
CA THR A 63 -4.33 8.62 -6.16
C THR A 63 -3.44 8.44 -4.95
N ILE A 64 -2.17 8.79 -5.09
CA ILE A 64 -1.19 8.79 -3.99
C ILE A 64 -0.61 10.19 -3.91
N GLY A 65 -0.84 10.85 -2.78
CA GLY A 65 -0.45 12.25 -2.65
C GLY A 65 -1.10 13.15 -3.71
N GLY A 66 -2.30 12.83 -4.15
CA GLY A 66 -3.04 13.56 -5.18
C GLY A 66 -2.62 13.22 -6.62
N VAL A 67 -1.65 12.34 -6.82
CA VAL A 67 -1.20 11.93 -8.17
C VAL A 67 -1.92 10.66 -8.59
N GLU A 68 -2.60 10.70 -9.74
CA GLU A 68 -3.30 9.52 -10.27
C GLU A 68 -2.31 8.49 -10.79
N MET A 69 -2.51 7.24 -10.38
CA MET A 69 -1.71 6.10 -10.82
C MET A 69 -2.62 4.98 -11.29
N ARG A 70 -2.21 4.31 -12.35
CA ARG A 70 -2.96 3.24 -13.02
C ARG A 70 -2.15 1.95 -13.03
N GLU A 71 -2.80 0.87 -13.44
CA GLU A 71 -2.19 -0.46 -13.52
C GLU A 71 -0.82 -0.41 -14.21
N GLY A 72 0.19 -0.96 -13.53
CA GLY A 72 1.57 -0.98 -13.99
C GLY A 72 2.42 0.22 -13.56
N ASP A 73 1.82 1.29 -13.04
CA ASP A 73 2.58 2.46 -12.59
C ASP A 73 3.36 2.17 -11.31
N TYR A 74 4.51 2.80 -11.20
CA TYR A 74 5.45 2.64 -10.10
C TYR A 74 5.71 3.96 -9.39
N LEU A 75 5.71 3.92 -8.05
CA LEU A 75 6.06 5.07 -7.21
C LEU A 75 7.15 4.68 -6.22
N TYR A 76 8.18 5.50 -6.13
CA TYR A 76 9.19 5.42 -5.09
C TYR A 76 9.02 6.62 -4.16
N THR A 77 8.86 6.34 -2.86
CA THR A 77 8.70 7.36 -1.83
C THR A 77 9.92 7.34 -0.93
N GLU A 78 10.59 8.46 -0.81
CA GLU A 78 11.76 8.60 0.07
C GLU A 78 11.33 8.80 1.52
N ALA A 79 12.19 8.41 2.44
CA ALA A 79 12.02 8.68 3.86
C ALA A 79 11.79 10.18 4.09
N GLY A 80 10.86 10.52 4.95
CA GLY A 80 10.48 11.89 5.27
C GLY A 80 9.26 12.42 4.50
N GLU A 81 8.86 11.76 3.43
CA GLU A 81 7.65 12.16 2.70
C GLU A 81 6.38 11.68 3.42
N GLU A 82 5.30 12.42 3.23
CA GLU A 82 3.97 12.08 3.74
C GLU A 82 2.95 12.13 2.60
N HIS A 83 2.07 11.15 2.55
CA HIS A 83 0.97 11.14 1.60
C HIS A 83 -0.18 10.24 2.09
N ASP A 84 -1.33 10.41 1.45
CA ASP A 84 -2.48 9.52 1.56
C ASP A 84 -2.63 8.68 0.28
N VAL A 85 -3.50 7.69 0.34
CA VAL A 85 -3.88 6.87 -0.82
C VAL A 85 -5.40 6.81 -0.89
N VAL A 86 -5.96 7.06 -2.06
CA VAL A 86 -7.40 6.99 -2.30
C VAL A 86 -7.68 6.04 -3.46
N GLY A 87 -8.61 5.13 -3.28
CA GLY A 87 -9.12 4.30 -4.37
C GLY A 87 -10.07 5.12 -5.24
N VAL A 88 -9.65 5.44 -6.46
CA VAL A 88 -10.53 6.09 -7.45
C VAL A 88 -11.53 5.08 -7.98
N THR A 89 -11.07 3.85 -8.22
CA THR A 89 -11.87 2.65 -8.46
C THR A 89 -11.52 1.63 -7.40
N ASP A 90 -12.16 0.46 -7.41
CA ASP A 90 -11.61 -0.69 -6.70
C ASP A 90 -10.19 -0.92 -7.23
N ALA A 91 -9.24 -1.10 -6.33
CA ALA A 91 -7.83 -1.16 -6.70
C ALA A 91 -7.04 -2.12 -5.82
N VAL A 92 -5.96 -2.64 -6.38
CA VAL A 92 -4.97 -3.44 -5.66
C VAL A 92 -3.59 -2.87 -5.95
N ILE A 93 -2.82 -2.62 -4.89
CA ILE A 93 -1.45 -2.12 -4.99
C ILE A 93 -0.50 -3.05 -4.25
N PHE A 94 0.69 -3.25 -4.82
CA PHE A 94 1.82 -3.86 -4.10
C PHE A 94 2.57 -2.76 -3.37
N VAL A 95 2.89 -3.00 -2.10
CA VAL A 95 3.60 -2.05 -1.25
C VAL A 95 4.78 -2.75 -0.57
N SER A 96 5.96 -2.18 -0.71
CA SER A 96 7.15 -2.65 0.00
C SER A 96 7.79 -1.47 0.73
N SER A 97 7.83 -1.55 2.07
CA SER A 97 8.39 -0.49 2.91
C SER A 97 9.55 -0.99 3.74
N GLN A 98 10.60 -0.18 3.88
CA GLN A 98 11.75 -0.52 4.72
C GLN A 98 11.43 -0.45 6.20
N LYS A 99 10.56 0.49 6.60
CA LYS A 99 10.17 0.74 7.99
C LYS A 99 8.68 0.98 8.09
N ALA A 100 8.14 0.95 9.31
CA ALA A 100 6.75 1.27 9.56
C ALA A 100 6.37 2.66 9.02
N THR A 101 5.11 2.80 8.58
CA THR A 101 4.57 4.04 8.00
C THR A 101 3.35 4.47 8.83
N PRO A 102 3.58 5.08 10.02
CA PRO A 102 2.48 5.43 10.91
C PRO A 102 1.61 6.55 10.34
N ALA A 103 0.31 6.46 10.61
CA ALA A 103 -0.61 7.53 10.27
C ALA A 103 -0.25 8.81 11.04
N VAL A 104 -0.35 9.97 10.39
CA VAL A 104 -0.10 11.30 10.96
C VAL A 104 -1.37 12.15 11.02
N GLU A 105 -2.51 11.54 10.70
CA GLU A 105 -3.84 12.14 10.83
C GLU A 105 -4.59 11.60 12.03
#